data_430be21a4bd37fab3bab201831f41272
#
_entry.id   430be21a4bd37fab3bab201831f41272
#
_cell.length_a   1.000
_cell.length_b   1.000
_cell.length_c   1.000
_cell.angle_alpha   90.00
_cell.angle_beta   90.00
_cell.angle_gamma   90.00
#
_symmetry.space_group_name_H-M   'P 1'
#
loop_
_entity.id
_entity.type
_entity.pdbx_description
1 polymer ?
#
loop_
_entity_poly.entity_id
_entity_poly.type
_entity_poly.pdbx_seq_one_letter_code
_entity_poly.pdbx_strand_id
1 'polypeptide(L)'
;MNKKSISAVVCAAGLAAFASLVSAEAAVAPAANGLSFDDKLKACGACHGEKGDKPLAPDYPVLAGQHADYIVQALKHYREGRRTHPIMSMQVKALGLTDEDILKLGQYFAAQTGLQTLNIK
;
A
#
# COMPACT_ATOMS: atom_id res chain seq x y z
N MET A 1 43.60 71.57 1.54
CA MET A 1 43.24 71.78 0.09
C MET A 1 43.26 70.44 -0.60
N ASN A 2 42.29 70.26 -1.44
CA ASN A 2 42.02 69.19 -2.39
C ASN A 2 41.37 67.90 -1.90
N LYS A 3 40.10 67.99 -2.09
CA LYS A 3 39.12 66.92 -2.25
C LYS A 3 39.50 66.00 -3.42
N LYS A 4 39.42 64.72 -3.24
CA LYS A 4 39.11 63.79 -4.37
C LYS A 4 38.15 62.74 -3.90
N SER A 5 36.94 62.89 -4.39
CA SER A 5 35.81 61.97 -4.38
C SER A 5 36.22 60.68 -5.09
N ILE A 6 35.97 59.55 -4.45
CA ILE A 6 36.03 58.26 -5.11
C ILE A 6 34.64 57.60 -4.95
N SER A 7 33.95 57.53 -6.11
CA SER A 7 32.67 56.87 -6.25
C SER A 7 32.84 55.37 -6.05
N ALA A 8 32.11 54.84 -5.09
CA ALA A 8 31.97 53.41 -4.88
C ALA A 8 30.90 52.84 -5.83
N VAL A 9 31.34 52.01 -6.75
CA VAL A 9 30.45 51.21 -7.59
C VAL A 9 29.97 50.02 -6.76
N VAL A 10 28.68 50.01 -6.44
CA VAL A 10 28.02 48.86 -5.79
C VAL A 10 27.64 47.85 -6.85
N CYS A 11 28.39 46.76 -6.94
CA CYS A 11 27.96 45.58 -7.68
C CYS A 11 26.98 44.79 -6.84
N ALA A 12 25.69 44.86 -7.18
CA ALA A 12 24.67 43.99 -6.64
C ALA A 12 24.80 42.61 -7.29
N ALA A 13 25.38 41.66 -6.55
CA ALA A 13 25.37 40.26 -6.94
C ALA A 13 24.04 39.65 -6.46
N GLY A 14 23.13 39.39 -7.40
CA GLY A 14 21.90 38.67 -7.13
C GLY A 14 22.20 37.19 -6.84
N LEU A 15 21.99 36.76 -5.61
CA LEU A 15 21.91 35.33 -5.26
C LEU A 15 20.55 34.81 -5.69
N ALA A 16 20.51 34.09 -6.80
CA ALA A 16 19.38 33.25 -7.16
C ALA A 16 19.41 31.99 -6.26
N ALA A 17 18.57 31.97 -5.25
CA ALA A 17 18.34 30.79 -4.44
C ALA A 17 17.52 29.77 -5.27
N PHE A 18 18.18 28.75 -5.82
CA PHE A 18 17.53 27.57 -6.35
C PHE A 18 17.00 26.76 -5.18
N ALA A 19 15.70 26.87 -4.91
CA ALA A 19 15.01 25.96 -4.02
C ALA A 19 14.88 24.60 -4.72
N SER A 20 15.79 23.69 -4.40
CA SER A 20 15.68 22.29 -4.78
C SER A 20 14.50 21.68 -4.04
N LEU A 21 13.38 21.42 -4.74
CA LEU A 21 12.31 20.58 -4.27
C LEU A 21 12.84 19.15 -4.19
N VAL A 22 13.30 18.76 -3.01
CA VAL A 22 13.58 17.36 -2.70
C VAL A 22 12.21 16.68 -2.57
N SER A 23 11.79 16.00 -3.63
CA SER A 23 10.70 15.04 -3.54
C SER A 23 11.14 13.94 -2.59
N ALA A 24 10.55 13.90 -1.40
CA ALA A 24 10.70 12.80 -0.48
C ALA A 24 9.98 11.59 -1.11
N GLU A 25 10.71 10.79 -1.85
CA GLU A 25 10.31 9.46 -2.26
C GLU A 25 10.21 8.63 -0.99
N ALA A 26 8.96 8.32 -0.59
CA ALA A 26 8.73 7.47 0.56
C ALA A 26 9.35 6.10 0.27
N ALA A 27 10.51 5.84 0.88
CA ALA A 27 11.13 4.52 0.85
C ALA A 27 10.15 3.53 1.47
N VAL A 28 9.57 2.66 0.62
CA VAL A 28 8.76 1.53 1.08
C VAL A 28 9.67 0.65 1.92
N ALA A 29 9.38 0.57 3.22
CA ALA A 29 10.11 -0.30 4.13
C ALA A 29 10.03 -1.75 3.61
N PRO A 30 11.15 -2.50 3.56
CA PRO A 30 11.13 -3.89 3.11
C PRO A 30 10.18 -4.69 3.99
N ALA A 31 9.36 -5.51 3.34
CA ALA A 31 8.45 -6.42 4.05
C ALA A 31 9.22 -7.27 5.06
N ALA A 32 8.64 -7.54 6.22
CA ALA A 32 9.27 -8.25 7.34
C ALA A 32 9.87 -9.61 6.99
N ASN A 33 9.47 -10.20 5.85
CA ASN A 33 9.95 -11.49 5.32
C ASN A 33 10.63 -11.37 3.94
N GLY A 34 10.92 -10.16 3.46
CA GLY A 34 11.55 -9.93 2.15
C GLY A 34 10.65 -10.15 0.93
N LEU A 35 9.38 -10.56 1.10
CA LEU A 35 8.43 -10.72 0.00
C LEU A 35 7.90 -9.37 -0.46
N SER A 36 7.86 -9.17 -1.78
CA SER A 36 7.20 -8.01 -2.37
C SER A 36 5.68 -8.07 -2.19
N PHE A 37 5.00 -6.93 -2.35
CA PHE A 37 3.54 -6.91 -2.34
C PHE A 37 2.94 -7.80 -3.44
N ASP A 38 3.55 -7.82 -4.62
CA ASP A 38 3.12 -8.65 -5.73
C ASP A 38 3.22 -10.15 -5.43
N ASP A 39 4.26 -10.57 -4.72
CA ASP A 39 4.40 -11.97 -4.30
C ASP A 39 3.33 -12.35 -3.27
N LYS A 40 3.02 -11.45 -2.34
CA LYS A 40 1.93 -11.62 -1.38
C LYS A 40 0.57 -11.68 -2.05
N LEU A 41 0.32 -10.82 -3.04
CA LEU A 41 -0.90 -10.82 -3.83
C LEU A 41 -1.06 -12.11 -4.63
N LYS A 42 0.01 -12.59 -5.29
CA LYS A 42 0.02 -13.87 -6.00
C LYS A 42 -0.28 -15.05 -5.08
N ALA A 43 0.27 -15.04 -3.87
CA ALA A 43 -0.01 -16.08 -2.88
C ALA A 43 -1.48 -16.12 -2.46
N CYS A 44 -2.12 -14.96 -2.30
CA CYS A 44 -3.57 -14.89 -2.08
C CYS A 44 -4.36 -15.41 -3.28
N GLY A 45 -3.97 -14.98 -4.49
CA GLY A 45 -4.58 -15.39 -5.75
C GLY A 45 -4.50 -16.88 -6.03
N ALA A 46 -3.49 -17.58 -5.52
CA ALA A 46 -3.33 -19.02 -5.72
C ALA A 46 -4.52 -19.84 -5.20
N CYS A 47 -5.20 -19.37 -4.14
CA CYS A 47 -6.37 -20.03 -3.58
C CYS A 47 -7.68 -19.33 -3.94
N HIS A 48 -7.69 -17.99 -3.95
CA HIS A 48 -8.90 -17.19 -4.17
C HIS A 48 -9.16 -16.81 -5.62
N GLY A 49 -8.22 -17.14 -6.53
CA GLY A 49 -8.19 -16.62 -7.90
C GLY A 49 -7.41 -15.31 -7.99
N GLU A 50 -6.78 -15.06 -9.13
CA GLU A 50 -5.90 -13.90 -9.34
C GLU A 50 -6.59 -12.57 -8.99
N LYS A 51 -7.87 -12.43 -9.38
CA LYS A 51 -8.72 -11.29 -9.03
C LYS A 51 -9.62 -11.54 -7.82
N GLY A 52 -9.47 -12.70 -7.17
CA GLY A 52 -10.35 -13.11 -6.07
C GLY A 52 -11.76 -13.52 -6.51
N ASP A 53 -11.98 -13.75 -7.81
CA ASP A 53 -13.29 -14.02 -8.43
C ASP A 53 -13.51 -15.50 -8.76
N LYS A 54 -12.42 -16.28 -8.84
CA LYS A 54 -12.44 -17.70 -9.25
C LYS A 54 -11.65 -18.55 -8.25
N PRO A 55 -12.22 -18.84 -7.08
CA PRO A 55 -11.53 -19.63 -6.08
C PRO A 55 -11.24 -21.04 -6.59
N LEU A 56 -10.10 -21.61 -6.14
CA LEU A 56 -9.62 -22.92 -6.54
C LEU A 56 -10.58 -24.05 -6.11
N ALA A 57 -11.29 -23.88 -4.99
CA ALA A 57 -12.25 -24.83 -4.47
C ALA A 57 -13.44 -24.08 -3.82
N PRO A 58 -14.60 -24.76 -3.68
CA PRO A 58 -15.82 -24.15 -3.11
C PRO A 58 -15.66 -23.60 -1.70
N ASP A 59 -14.72 -24.14 -0.93
CA ASP A 59 -14.44 -23.73 0.45
C ASP A 59 -13.67 -22.40 0.54
N TYR A 60 -13.07 -21.94 -0.56
CA TYR A 60 -12.40 -20.67 -0.59
C TYR A 60 -13.38 -19.56 -0.98
N PRO A 61 -13.51 -18.51 -0.16
CA PRO A 61 -14.46 -17.44 -0.45
C PRO A 61 -14.01 -16.58 -1.66
N VAL A 62 -14.98 -16.09 -2.41
CA VAL A 62 -14.80 -15.01 -3.39
C VAL A 62 -14.45 -13.73 -2.63
N LEU A 63 -13.37 -13.08 -3.04
CA LEU A 63 -12.89 -11.81 -2.46
C LEU A 63 -13.22 -10.61 -3.34
N ALA A 64 -13.34 -10.83 -4.65
CA ALA A 64 -13.63 -9.80 -5.62
C ALA A 64 -14.94 -9.06 -5.32
N GLY A 65 -14.88 -7.72 -5.24
CA GLY A 65 -16.03 -6.89 -4.93
C GLY A 65 -16.48 -6.90 -3.46
N GLN A 66 -15.74 -7.57 -2.57
CA GLN A 66 -16.00 -7.49 -1.13
C GLN A 66 -15.58 -6.11 -0.61
N HIS A 67 -16.22 -5.62 0.45
CA HIS A 67 -15.86 -4.36 1.08
C HIS A 67 -14.40 -4.37 1.56
N ALA A 68 -13.65 -3.32 1.24
CA ALA A 68 -12.22 -3.23 1.58
C ALA A 68 -11.98 -3.31 3.09
N ASP A 69 -12.79 -2.62 3.89
CA ASP A 69 -12.72 -2.62 5.34
C ASP A 69 -12.98 -4.01 5.94
N TYR A 70 -13.92 -4.78 5.37
CA TYR A 70 -14.16 -6.15 5.78
C TYR A 70 -12.91 -7.02 5.56
N ILE A 71 -12.30 -6.96 4.37
CA ILE A 71 -11.08 -7.73 4.06
C ILE A 71 -9.95 -7.32 5.01
N VAL A 72 -9.75 -6.01 5.22
CA VAL A 72 -8.75 -5.47 6.14
C VAL A 72 -8.95 -6.02 7.56
N GLN A 73 -10.16 -5.95 8.08
CA GLN A 73 -10.45 -6.46 9.43
C GLN A 73 -10.28 -7.98 9.52
N ALA A 74 -10.73 -8.74 8.52
CA ALA A 74 -10.56 -10.18 8.48
C ALA A 74 -9.08 -10.58 8.53
N LEU A 75 -8.22 -9.96 7.71
CA LEU A 75 -6.78 -10.24 7.69
C LEU A 75 -6.10 -9.85 9.01
N LYS A 76 -6.45 -8.71 9.60
CA LYS A 76 -5.96 -8.30 10.92
C LYS A 76 -6.36 -9.30 12.00
N HIS A 77 -7.60 -9.74 12.01
CA HIS A 77 -8.09 -10.73 12.98
C HIS A 77 -7.37 -12.06 12.85
N TYR A 78 -7.07 -12.53 11.64
CA TYR A 78 -6.25 -13.74 11.45
C TYR A 78 -4.82 -13.55 11.97
N ARG A 79 -4.20 -12.40 11.69
CA ARG A 79 -2.85 -12.08 12.15
C ARG A 79 -2.75 -12.02 13.66
N GLU A 80 -3.75 -11.44 14.30
CA GLU A 80 -3.83 -11.24 15.75
C GLU A 80 -4.40 -12.45 16.51
N GLY A 81 -4.84 -13.48 15.80
CA GLY A 81 -5.43 -14.68 16.42
C GLY A 81 -6.86 -14.51 16.93
N ARG A 82 -7.51 -13.38 16.65
CA ARG A 82 -8.93 -13.14 16.99
C ARG A 82 -9.89 -13.91 16.08
N ARG A 83 -9.42 -14.30 14.90
CA ARG A 83 -10.10 -15.20 13.98
C ARG A 83 -9.17 -16.36 13.68
N THR A 84 -9.69 -17.59 13.73
CA THR A 84 -8.91 -18.80 13.50
C THR A 84 -9.43 -19.55 12.29
N HIS A 85 -8.51 -20.00 11.44
CA HIS A 85 -8.77 -20.90 10.34
C HIS A 85 -7.45 -21.60 10.00
N PRO A 86 -7.43 -22.92 9.82
CA PRO A 86 -6.17 -23.66 9.64
C PRO A 86 -5.27 -23.08 8.55
N ILE A 87 -5.84 -22.79 7.38
CA ILE A 87 -5.09 -22.28 6.23
C ILE A 87 -4.83 -20.79 6.39
N MET A 88 -5.86 -19.94 6.61
CA MET A 88 -5.69 -18.49 6.61
C MET A 88 -4.81 -17.99 7.75
N SER A 89 -4.93 -18.56 8.95
CA SER A 89 -4.06 -18.18 10.08
C SER A 89 -2.60 -18.47 9.79
N MET A 90 -2.30 -19.58 9.09
CA MET A 90 -0.96 -19.93 8.67
C MET A 90 -0.46 -18.99 7.55
N GLN A 91 -1.27 -18.76 6.51
CA GLN A 91 -0.91 -17.93 5.36
C GLN A 91 -0.60 -16.49 5.76
N VAL A 92 -1.45 -15.87 6.57
CA VAL A 92 -1.26 -14.48 7.01
C VAL A 92 0.05 -14.31 7.79
N LYS A 93 0.41 -15.31 8.61
CA LYS A 93 1.69 -15.33 9.35
C LYS A 93 2.88 -15.58 8.44
N ALA A 94 2.78 -16.57 7.55
CA ALA A 94 3.86 -16.92 6.62
C ALA A 94 4.19 -15.77 5.65
N LEU A 95 3.18 -15.03 5.19
CA LEU A 95 3.37 -13.88 4.31
C LEU A 95 3.88 -12.64 5.04
N GLY A 96 3.89 -12.62 6.37
CA GLY A 96 4.37 -11.49 7.16
C GLY A 96 3.66 -10.18 6.78
N LEU A 97 2.32 -10.22 6.68
CA LEU A 97 1.54 -9.08 6.23
C LEU A 97 1.67 -7.89 7.18
N THR A 98 2.15 -6.76 6.67
CA THR A 98 2.14 -5.47 7.36
C THR A 98 0.75 -4.83 7.28
N ASP A 99 0.52 -3.76 8.04
CA ASP A 99 -0.74 -2.99 7.94
C ASP A 99 -0.92 -2.38 6.56
N GLU A 100 0.16 -1.96 5.93
CA GLU A 100 0.16 -1.44 4.56
C GLU A 100 -0.21 -2.53 3.54
N ASP A 101 0.37 -3.73 3.66
CA ASP A 101 0.01 -4.86 2.80
C ASP A 101 -1.48 -5.21 2.94
N ILE A 102 -1.97 -5.29 4.16
CA ILE A 102 -3.37 -5.61 4.46
C ILE A 102 -4.31 -4.55 3.84
N LEU A 103 -3.96 -3.27 3.95
CA LEU A 103 -4.74 -2.19 3.34
C LEU A 103 -4.76 -2.31 1.82
N LYS A 104 -3.60 -2.51 1.20
CA LYS A 104 -3.48 -2.67 -0.26
C LYS A 104 -4.23 -3.90 -0.77
N LEU A 105 -4.15 -5.03 -0.07
CA LEU A 105 -4.91 -6.25 -0.41
C LEU A 105 -6.41 -6.00 -0.33
N GLY A 106 -6.90 -5.33 0.73
CA GLY A 106 -8.30 -4.96 0.86
C GLY A 106 -8.79 -4.09 -0.29
N GLN A 107 -8.03 -3.06 -0.64
CA GLN A 107 -8.33 -2.17 -1.76
C GLN A 107 -8.31 -2.90 -3.10
N TYR A 108 -7.31 -3.75 -3.33
CA TYR A 108 -7.18 -4.51 -4.57
C TYR A 108 -8.39 -5.41 -4.82
N PHE A 109 -8.76 -6.26 -3.87
CA PHE A 109 -9.88 -7.18 -4.05
C PHE A 109 -11.24 -6.47 -4.07
N ALA A 110 -11.42 -5.42 -3.30
CA ALA A 110 -12.64 -4.61 -3.34
C ALA A 110 -12.90 -3.95 -4.70
N ALA A 111 -11.83 -3.57 -5.41
CA ALA A 111 -11.93 -2.95 -6.74
C ALA A 111 -12.22 -3.95 -7.86
N GLN A 112 -12.16 -5.27 -7.59
CA GLN A 112 -12.42 -6.29 -8.61
C GLN A 112 -13.93 -6.50 -8.78
N THR A 113 -14.33 -6.86 -10.01
CA THR A 113 -15.72 -7.24 -10.29
C THR A 113 -15.97 -8.68 -9.80
N GLY A 114 -16.91 -8.86 -8.90
CA GLY A 114 -17.21 -10.18 -8.33
C GLY A 114 -18.53 -10.20 -7.58
N LEU A 115 -18.49 -10.02 -6.27
CA LEU A 115 -19.71 -9.97 -5.46
C LEU A 115 -20.54 -8.76 -5.86
N GLN A 116 -21.77 -9.01 -6.29
CA GLN A 116 -22.76 -7.98 -6.49
C GLN A 116 -23.56 -7.82 -5.20
N THR A 117 -23.43 -6.69 -4.56
CA THR A 117 -24.34 -6.34 -3.47
C THR A 117 -25.74 -6.25 -4.03
N LEU A 118 -26.64 -7.07 -3.53
CA LEU A 118 -28.07 -6.95 -3.85
C LEU A 118 -28.52 -5.54 -3.41
N ASN A 119 -28.82 -4.68 -4.36
CA ASN A 119 -29.52 -3.43 -4.09
C ASN A 119 -30.95 -3.78 -3.65
N ILE A 120 -31.14 -4.00 -2.37
CA ILE A 120 -32.48 -4.07 -1.79
C ILE A 120 -33.00 -2.65 -1.76
N LYS A 121 -33.88 -2.32 -2.72
CA LYS A 121 -34.66 -1.07 -2.73
C LYS A 121 -35.79 -1.16 -1.73
#